data_ff1ecafec95b7213d5fe3a8f165884bc
#
_entry.id   ff1ecafec95b7213d5fe3a8f165884bc
#
_cell.length_a   1.000
_cell.length_b   1.000
_cell.length_c   1.000
_cell.angle_alpha   90.00
_cell.angle_beta   90.00
_cell.angle_gamma   90.00
#
_symmetry.space_group_name_H-M   'P 1'
#
loop_
_entity.id
_entity.type
_entity.pdbx_description
1 polymer ?
#
loop_
_entity_poly.entity_id
_entity_poly.type
_entity_poly.pdbx_seq_one_letter_code
_entity_poly.pdbx_strand_id
1 'polypeptide(L)'
;DSLGSRGLGDVYKRQIPGSVKSSMGLGVLLLEGIGDTIRVSLSDDPVREIKIGNEILKSLNLRSRGVKIISCPSCARQGFNVIETVKTLEAKLSHIKTPITLSIIGCVVNGPGEASQTDIGITGGGKDSNMLYLSGIQNKKIKNDEIISQIVSLIEKKEAEILNKK
;
A
#
# COMPACT_ATOMS: atom_id res chain seq x y z
N ASP A 1 -31.04 1.50 -30.29
CA ASP A 1 -30.43 2.35 -29.29
C ASP A 1 -28.96 2.09 -29.31
N SER A 2 -28.22 3.00 -29.94
CA SER A 2 -26.79 2.99 -29.99
C SER A 2 -26.27 3.03 -28.58
N LEU A 3 -25.73 1.95 -28.07
CA LEU A 3 -24.61 1.96 -27.14
C LEU A 3 -23.43 2.53 -27.93
N GLY A 4 -23.65 3.74 -28.50
CA GLY A 4 -22.62 4.53 -29.12
C GLY A 4 -21.52 4.65 -28.11
N SER A 5 -20.35 4.21 -28.47
CA SER A 5 -18.99 4.55 -28.00
C SER A 5 -18.95 5.61 -26.89
N ARG A 6 -19.76 5.46 -25.86
CA ARG A 6 -19.53 6.09 -24.59
C ARG A 6 -18.33 5.34 -24.03
N GLY A 7 -17.16 5.84 -24.37
CA GLY A 7 -16.00 5.44 -23.63
C GLY A 7 -16.40 5.35 -22.15
N LEU A 8 -15.88 4.41 -21.41
CA LEU A 8 -16.12 4.20 -19.97
C LEU A 8 -15.77 5.47 -19.15
N GLY A 9 -16.38 6.58 -19.52
CA GLY A 9 -16.09 7.92 -19.04
C GLY A 9 -17.37 8.68 -18.72
N ASP A 10 -17.86 8.51 -17.51
CA ASP A 10 -18.94 9.35 -16.97
C ASP A 10 -18.47 10.81 -16.84
N VAL A 11 -19.31 11.75 -17.27
CA VAL A 11 -19.01 13.20 -17.26
C VAL A 11 -18.79 13.75 -15.86
N TYR A 12 -19.23 13.04 -14.81
CA TYR A 12 -19.06 13.41 -13.40
C TYR A 12 -18.10 12.48 -12.69
N LYS A 13 -16.82 12.59 -13.00
CA LYS A 13 -15.77 11.77 -12.36
C LYS A 13 -15.27 12.44 -11.08
N ARG A 14 -16.12 12.52 -10.05
CA ARG A 14 -15.66 12.87 -8.70
C ARG A 14 -14.63 11.83 -8.21
N GLN A 15 -13.72 12.26 -7.32
CA GLN A 15 -12.56 11.48 -6.86
C GLN A 15 -12.89 10.03 -6.50
N ILE A 16 -13.77 9.77 -5.56
CA ILE A 16 -14.08 8.41 -5.11
C ILE A 16 -14.87 7.62 -6.16
N PRO A 17 -16.02 8.09 -6.68
CA PRO A 17 -16.76 7.34 -7.69
C PRO A 17 -15.97 7.12 -8.98
N GLY A 18 -15.19 8.10 -9.40
CA GLY A 18 -14.34 8.00 -10.59
C GLY A 18 -13.20 6.99 -10.41
N SER A 19 -12.58 6.95 -9.23
CA SER A 19 -11.55 5.96 -8.91
C SER A 19 -12.11 4.54 -8.91
N VAL A 20 -13.27 4.35 -8.27
CA VAL A 20 -13.94 3.03 -8.21
C VAL A 20 -14.32 2.55 -9.61
N LYS A 21 -14.98 3.40 -10.42
CA LYS A 21 -15.36 3.04 -11.80
C LYS A 21 -14.14 2.72 -12.67
N SER A 22 -13.09 3.52 -12.59
CA SER A 22 -11.84 3.27 -13.32
C SER A 22 -11.19 1.96 -12.88
N SER A 23 -11.15 1.69 -11.58
CA SER A 23 -10.58 0.45 -11.05
C SER A 23 -11.35 -0.78 -11.51
N MET A 24 -12.68 -0.74 -11.52
CA MET A 24 -13.51 -1.85 -12.00
C MET A 24 -13.34 -2.09 -13.49
N GLY A 25 -13.47 -1.03 -14.32
CA GLY A 25 -13.38 -1.17 -15.77
C GLY A 25 -12.00 -1.58 -16.26
N LEU A 26 -10.95 -0.92 -15.76
CA LEU A 26 -9.57 -1.28 -16.10
C LEU A 26 -9.17 -2.63 -15.50
N GLY A 27 -9.63 -2.92 -14.27
CA GLY A 27 -9.27 -4.14 -13.57
C GLY A 27 -9.70 -5.40 -14.32
N VAL A 28 -10.92 -5.44 -14.83
CA VAL A 28 -11.42 -6.57 -15.63
C VAL A 28 -10.58 -6.78 -16.89
N LEU A 29 -10.35 -5.71 -17.67
CA LEU A 29 -9.57 -5.80 -18.91
C LEU A 29 -8.13 -6.23 -18.66
N LEU A 30 -7.49 -5.66 -17.66
CA LEU A 30 -6.10 -5.98 -17.32
C LEU A 30 -5.93 -7.41 -16.78
N LEU A 31 -6.92 -7.95 -16.06
CA LEU A 31 -6.93 -9.35 -15.63
C LEU A 31 -7.04 -10.32 -16.80
N GLU A 32 -7.76 -9.93 -17.85
CA GLU A 32 -7.85 -10.68 -19.11
C GLU A 32 -6.62 -10.48 -20.02
N GLY A 33 -5.63 -9.73 -19.60
CA GLY A 33 -4.43 -9.43 -20.39
C GLY A 33 -4.68 -8.44 -21.53
N ILE A 34 -5.74 -7.66 -21.46
CA ILE A 34 -6.13 -6.69 -22.49
C ILE A 34 -5.66 -5.29 -22.09
N GLY A 35 -4.90 -4.64 -22.95
CA GLY A 35 -4.48 -3.24 -22.86
C GLY A 35 -3.03 -3.04 -22.48
N ASP A 36 -2.30 -2.36 -23.37
CA ASP A 36 -0.88 -1.98 -23.17
C ASP A 36 -0.73 -0.62 -22.47
N THR A 37 -1.77 0.18 -22.50
CA THR A 37 -1.83 1.49 -21.86
C THR A 37 -3.14 1.70 -21.12
N ILE A 38 -3.08 2.43 -20.00
CA ILE A 38 -4.26 2.78 -19.22
C ILE A 38 -4.40 4.28 -19.10
N ARG A 39 -5.64 4.75 -18.99
CA ARG A 39 -5.96 6.13 -18.65
C ARG A 39 -7.02 6.17 -17.55
N VAL A 40 -6.68 6.86 -16.47
CA VAL A 40 -7.63 7.28 -15.44
C VAL A 40 -7.95 8.75 -15.71
N SER A 41 -9.22 9.15 -15.60
CA SER A 41 -9.62 10.54 -15.75
C SER A 41 -10.53 10.93 -14.59
N LEU A 42 -10.20 12.00 -13.92
CA LEU A 42 -10.94 12.54 -12.78
C LEU A 42 -11.18 14.03 -12.95
N SER A 43 -12.22 14.55 -12.33
CA SER A 43 -12.40 16.01 -12.19
C SER A 43 -11.59 16.49 -10.98
N ASP A 44 -10.25 16.38 -11.06
CA ASP A 44 -9.31 16.68 -10.00
C ASP A 44 -7.91 16.97 -10.58
N ASP A 45 -6.93 17.21 -9.70
CA ASP A 45 -5.51 17.36 -10.07
C ASP A 45 -5.03 16.14 -10.89
N PRO A 46 -4.44 16.36 -12.08
CA PRO A 46 -3.92 15.30 -12.94
C PRO A 46 -2.92 14.36 -12.24
N VAL A 47 -2.21 14.84 -11.23
CA VAL A 47 -1.28 14.01 -10.43
C VAL A 47 -2.03 12.88 -9.71
N ARG A 48 -3.28 13.10 -9.33
CA ARG A 48 -4.12 12.06 -8.69
C ARG A 48 -4.50 10.95 -9.66
N GLU A 49 -4.74 11.27 -10.93
CA GLU A 49 -5.03 10.27 -11.97
C GLU A 49 -3.87 9.28 -12.11
N ILE A 50 -2.64 9.80 -12.11
CA ILE A 50 -1.42 8.98 -12.17
C ILE A 50 -1.27 8.11 -10.92
N LYS A 51 -1.54 8.67 -9.73
CA LYS A 51 -1.49 7.90 -8.47
C LYS A 51 -2.49 6.75 -8.49
N ILE A 52 -3.74 7.01 -8.87
CA ILE A 52 -4.78 5.98 -8.94
C ILE A 52 -4.46 4.93 -10.00
N GLY A 53 -3.98 5.31 -11.18
CA GLY A 53 -3.53 4.37 -12.20
C GLY A 53 -2.42 3.46 -11.69
N ASN A 54 -1.44 3.99 -10.97
CA ASN A 54 -0.40 3.19 -10.34
C ASN A 54 -0.95 2.24 -9.27
N GLU A 55 -1.92 2.68 -8.45
CA GLU A 55 -2.53 1.83 -7.43
C GLU A 55 -3.37 0.69 -8.04
N ILE A 56 -4.06 0.94 -9.16
CA ILE A 56 -4.73 -0.12 -9.94
C ILE A 56 -3.73 -1.18 -10.39
N LEU A 57 -2.62 -0.76 -11.02
CA LEU A 57 -1.59 -1.68 -11.49
C LEU A 57 -0.91 -2.45 -10.35
N LYS A 58 -0.66 -1.80 -9.22
CA LYS A 58 -0.12 -2.46 -8.02
C LYS A 58 -1.08 -3.48 -7.43
N SER A 59 -2.38 -3.15 -7.37
CA SER A 59 -3.41 -4.05 -6.83
C SER A 59 -3.54 -5.33 -7.65
N LEU A 60 -3.30 -5.24 -8.95
CA LEU A 60 -3.28 -6.37 -9.88
C LEU A 60 -1.91 -7.07 -9.98
N ASN A 61 -0.92 -6.65 -9.20
CA ASN A 61 0.47 -7.11 -9.27
C ASN A 61 1.13 -6.95 -10.66
N LEU A 62 0.59 -6.08 -11.52
CA LEU A 62 1.14 -5.78 -12.84
C LEU A 62 2.30 -4.77 -12.77
N ARG A 63 2.40 -4.05 -11.67
CA ARG A 63 3.47 -3.09 -11.44
C ARG A 63 3.91 -3.12 -9.98
N SER A 64 5.19 -3.35 -9.76
CA SER A 64 5.82 -3.32 -8.44
C SER A 64 6.73 -2.11 -8.35
N ARG A 65 6.28 -1.05 -7.70
CA ARG A 65 7.10 0.15 -7.48
C ARG A 65 6.78 0.77 -6.13
N GLY A 66 7.82 1.02 -5.35
CA GLY A 66 7.71 1.63 -4.04
C GLY A 66 7.22 0.67 -2.96
N VAL A 67 7.02 1.20 -1.78
CA VAL A 67 6.57 0.41 -0.64
C VAL A 67 5.08 0.09 -0.76
N LYS A 68 4.75 -1.21 -0.71
CA LYS A 68 3.36 -1.68 -0.63
C LYS A 68 3.00 -1.85 0.84
N ILE A 69 2.18 -0.96 1.37
CA ILE A 69 1.74 -1.02 2.76
C ILE A 69 0.45 -1.85 2.85
N ILE A 70 0.47 -2.85 3.72
CA ILE A 70 -0.68 -3.68 4.10
C ILE A 70 -1.02 -3.33 5.54
N SER A 71 -2.21 -2.83 5.78
CA SER A 71 -2.63 -2.43 7.13
C SER A 71 -4.01 -2.97 7.47
N CYS A 72 -4.24 -3.27 8.74
CA CYS A 72 -5.57 -3.61 9.21
C CYS A 72 -6.41 -2.34 9.43
N PRO A 73 -7.75 -2.44 9.33
CA PRO A 73 -8.62 -1.38 9.81
C PRO A 73 -8.46 -1.22 11.33
N SER A 74 -8.50 0.02 11.79
CA SER A 74 -8.41 0.33 13.21
C SER A 74 -9.55 -0.36 13.99
N CYS A 75 -9.22 -1.00 15.10
CA CYS A 75 -10.19 -1.64 15.99
C CYS A 75 -9.79 -1.47 17.47
N ALA A 76 -10.71 -1.83 18.38
CA ALA A 76 -10.48 -1.69 19.83
C ALA A 76 -9.30 -2.50 20.39
N ARG A 77 -8.76 -3.47 19.63
CA ARG A 77 -7.63 -4.31 20.03
C ARG A 77 -6.27 -3.76 19.62
N GLN A 78 -6.22 -2.60 18.96
CA GLN A 78 -4.96 -2.03 18.52
C GLN A 78 -4.06 -1.60 19.69
N GLY A 79 -2.78 -1.92 19.62
CA GLY A 79 -1.76 -1.50 20.58
C GLY A 79 -1.16 -0.13 20.28
N PHE A 80 -1.36 0.38 19.05
CA PHE A 80 -0.92 1.71 18.60
C PHE A 80 -1.89 2.26 17.54
N ASN A 81 -1.80 3.55 17.24
CA ASN A 81 -2.65 4.20 16.23
C ASN A 81 -2.21 3.82 14.82
N VAL A 82 -2.83 2.78 14.25
CA VAL A 82 -2.51 2.25 12.91
C VAL A 82 -2.72 3.31 11.82
N ILE A 83 -3.82 4.04 11.86
CA ILE A 83 -4.18 5.03 10.81
C ILE A 83 -3.13 6.14 10.74
N GLU A 84 -2.77 6.71 11.88
CA GLU A 84 -1.77 7.78 11.95
C GLU A 84 -0.37 7.29 11.54
N THR A 85 -0.02 6.09 12.00
CA THR A 85 1.25 5.43 11.65
C THR A 85 1.35 5.20 10.15
N VAL A 86 0.32 4.65 9.51
CA VAL A 86 0.28 4.42 8.05
C VAL A 86 0.41 5.74 7.30
N LYS A 87 -0.40 6.74 7.63
CA LYS A 87 -0.36 8.07 6.99
C LYS A 87 1.04 8.70 7.06
N THR A 88 1.68 8.61 8.21
CA THR A 88 3.03 9.16 8.41
C THR A 88 4.08 8.39 7.60
N LEU A 89 3.98 7.06 7.57
CA LEU A 89 4.90 6.21 6.80
C LEU A 89 4.72 6.37 5.29
N GLU A 90 3.49 6.47 4.79
CA GLU A 90 3.23 6.77 3.36
C GLU A 90 3.92 8.06 2.92
N ALA A 91 3.83 9.13 3.73
CA ALA A 91 4.47 10.39 3.43
C ALA A 91 6.01 10.27 3.45
N LYS A 92 6.58 9.62 4.48
CA LYS A 92 8.03 9.48 4.65
C LYS A 92 8.66 8.52 3.64
N LEU A 93 7.96 7.49 3.20
CA LEU A 93 8.46 6.46 2.29
C LEU A 93 8.11 6.74 0.81
N SER A 94 7.49 7.86 0.51
CA SER A 94 7.07 8.23 -0.86
C SER A 94 8.22 8.32 -1.87
N HIS A 95 9.45 8.56 -1.41
CA HIS A 95 10.65 8.64 -2.23
C HIS A 95 11.21 7.26 -2.63
N ILE A 96 10.90 6.22 -1.87
CA ILE A 96 11.35 4.84 -2.16
C ILE A 96 10.70 4.34 -3.45
N LYS A 97 11.53 3.84 -4.36
CA LYS A 97 11.07 3.30 -5.66
C LYS A 97 11.18 1.79 -5.75
N THR A 98 12.00 1.21 -4.91
CA THR A 98 12.21 -0.24 -4.85
C THR A 98 10.99 -0.94 -4.29
N PRO A 99 10.50 -2.03 -4.92
CA PRO A 99 9.37 -2.78 -4.39
C PRO A 99 9.73 -3.47 -3.08
N ILE A 100 9.08 -3.03 -2.01
CA ILE A 100 9.22 -3.58 -0.66
C ILE A 100 7.81 -3.72 -0.06
N THR A 101 7.54 -4.82 0.61
CA THR A 101 6.25 -5.05 1.30
C THR A 101 6.38 -4.74 2.79
N LEU A 102 5.41 -3.98 3.31
CA LEU A 102 5.36 -3.56 4.71
C LEU A 102 3.98 -3.86 5.30
N SER A 103 3.90 -4.66 6.36
CA SER A 103 2.66 -4.87 7.09
C SER A 103 2.61 -4.08 8.40
N ILE A 104 1.47 -3.42 8.64
CA ILE A 104 1.23 -2.59 9.84
C ILE A 104 -0.08 -3.05 10.47
N ILE A 105 0.02 -3.93 11.45
CA ILE A 105 -1.14 -4.58 12.07
C ILE A 105 -1.18 -4.23 13.56
N GLY A 106 -2.27 -3.62 13.99
CA GLY A 106 -2.41 -3.07 15.34
C GLY A 106 -2.53 -4.10 16.46
N CYS A 107 -2.67 -5.40 16.18
CA CYS A 107 -2.88 -6.42 17.22
C CYS A 107 -2.18 -7.74 16.90
N VAL A 108 -1.99 -8.57 17.93
CA VAL A 108 -1.36 -9.89 17.82
C VAL A 108 -2.23 -10.96 17.15
N VAL A 109 -3.52 -10.71 16.94
CA VAL A 109 -4.44 -11.74 16.42
C VAL A 109 -4.16 -12.01 14.94
N ASN A 110 -4.16 -10.96 14.11
CA ASN A 110 -3.90 -11.06 12.67
C ASN A 110 -2.44 -10.71 12.31
N GLY A 111 -1.75 -10.04 13.24
CA GLY A 111 -0.42 -9.51 13.01
C GLY A 111 0.62 -10.52 12.54
N PRO A 112 0.81 -11.64 13.24
CA PRO A 112 1.82 -12.62 12.88
C PRO A 112 1.60 -13.22 11.48
N GLY A 113 0.35 -13.48 11.09
CA GLY A 113 0.01 -14.01 9.77
C GLY A 113 0.40 -13.06 8.64
N GLU A 114 -0.02 -11.80 8.74
CA GLU A 114 0.32 -10.78 7.74
C GLU A 114 1.82 -10.44 7.73
N ALA A 115 2.44 -10.34 8.91
CA ALA A 115 3.87 -10.04 9.03
C ALA A 115 4.75 -11.15 8.45
N SER A 116 4.29 -12.40 8.48
CA SER A 116 5.02 -13.53 7.88
C SER A 116 5.10 -13.49 6.35
N GLN A 117 4.20 -12.75 5.70
CA GLN A 117 4.11 -12.65 4.24
C GLN A 117 4.77 -11.37 3.69
N THR A 118 5.38 -10.56 4.55
CA THR A 118 5.95 -9.27 4.16
C THR A 118 7.44 -9.18 4.47
N ASP A 119 8.12 -8.29 3.75
CA ASP A 119 9.55 -8.03 3.97
C ASP A 119 9.82 -7.45 5.36
N ILE A 120 8.95 -6.51 5.77
CA ILE A 120 9.00 -5.88 7.08
C ILE A 120 7.58 -5.87 7.63
N GLY A 121 7.40 -6.25 8.89
CA GLY A 121 6.11 -6.26 9.54
C GLY A 121 6.17 -5.71 10.96
N ILE A 122 5.11 -5.01 11.38
CA ILE A 122 4.91 -4.62 12.76
C ILE A 122 3.56 -5.08 13.25
N THR A 123 3.53 -5.67 14.44
CA THR A 123 2.30 -6.11 15.09
C THR A 123 2.18 -5.52 16.48
N GLY A 124 1.04 -4.95 16.80
CA GLY A 124 0.77 -4.49 18.16
C GLY A 124 0.72 -5.65 19.14
N GLY A 125 1.45 -5.56 20.23
CA GLY A 125 1.61 -6.65 21.21
C GLY A 125 1.12 -6.36 22.62
N GLY A 126 0.47 -5.23 22.88
CA GLY A 126 0.01 -4.83 24.21
C GLY A 126 0.52 -3.43 24.59
N LYS A 127 0.49 -3.10 25.87
CA LYS A 127 0.86 -1.75 26.34
C LYS A 127 2.30 -1.41 25.91
N ASP A 128 2.39 -0.49 24.93
CA ASP A 128 3.65 0.06 24.42
C ASP A 128 4.73 -0.96 24.04
N SER A 129 4.30 -2.12 23.54
CA SER A 129 5.20 -3.21 23.12
C SER A 129 4.72 -3.83 21.82
N ASN A 130 5.44 -3.59 20.74
CA ASN A 130 5.10 -4.07 19.41
C ASN A 130 6.18 -5.02 18.92
N MET A 131 5.80 -6.06 18.19
CA MET A 131 6.73 -7.04 17.63
C MET A 131 7.08 -6.65 16.19
N LEU A 132 8.36 -6.47 15.94
CA LEU A 132 8.93 -6.27 14.61
C LEU A 132 9.24 -7.61 13.97
N TYR A 133 8.91 -7.75 12.69
CA TYR A 133 9.23 -8.90 11.84
C TYR A 133 10.11 -8.47 10.68
N LEU A 134 11.10 -9.27 10.35
CA LEU A 134 11.97 -9.09 9.19
C LEU A 134 11.92 -10.38 8.34
N SER A 135 11.52 -10.23 7.08
CA SER A 135 11.35 -11.37 6.15
C SER A 135 10.54 -12.52 6.75
N GLY A 136 9.45 -12.18 7.40
CA GLY A 136 8.53 -13.12 8.03
C GLY A 136 8.94 -13.64 9.42
N ILE A 137 10.14 -13.34 9.90
CA ILE A 137 10.67 -13.84 11.16
C ILE A 137 10.58 -12.78 12.25
N GLN A 138 10.17 -13.16 13.45
CA GLN A 138 10.17 -12.27 14.62
C GLN A 138 11.60 -11.80 14.92
N ASN A 139 11.77 -10.51 15.10
CA ASN A 139 13.07 -9.90 15.34
C ASN A 139 13.17 -9.34 16.77
N LYS A 140 12.57 -8.21 17.03
CA LYS A 140 12.64 -7.53 18.33
C LYS A 140 11.36 -6.81 18.69
N LYS A 141 11.20 -6.52 19.98
CA LYS A 141 10.13 -5.65 20.45
C LYS A 141 10.56 -4.19 20.35
N ILE A 142 9.63 -3.33 19.92
CA ILE A 142 9.84 -1.87 19.83
C ILE A 142 8.68 -1.13 20.49
N LYS A 143 8.94 0.09 20.96
CA LYS A 143 7.94 0.96 21.56
C LYS A 143 7.14 1.71 20.50
N ASN A 144 6.00 2.27 20.89
CA ASN A 144 5.12 3.02 19.98
C ASN A 144 5.82 4.24 19.36
N ASP A 145 6.61 4.96 20.11
CA ASP A 145 7.37 6.14 19.68
C ASP A 145 8.52 5.81 18.70
N GLU A 146 9.03 4.58 18.74
CA GLU A 146 10.10 4.10 17.87
C GLU A 146 9.63 3.54 16.54
N ILE A 147 8.32 3.22 16.39
CA ILE A 147 7.78 2.52 15.20
C ILE A 147 8.20 3.20 13.91
N ILE A 148 7.93 4.49 13.78
CA ILE A 148 8.15 5.23 12.53
C ILE A 148 9.63 5.28 12.18
N SER A 149 10.48 5.65 13.14
CA SER A 149 11.92 5.78 12.91
C SER A 149 12.59 4.44 12.57
N GLN A 150 12.22 3.37 13.26
CA GLN A 150 12.73 2.03 13.01
C GLN A 150 12.31 1.50 11.65
N ILE A 151 11.02 1.66 11.27
CA ILE A 151 10.54 1.18 9.98
C ILE A 151 11.18 1.95 8.82
N VAL A 152 11.28 3.28 8.90
CA VAL A 152 11.94 4.09 7.86
C VAL A 152 13.38 3.63 7.66
N SER A 153 14.16 3.54 8.75
CA SER A 153 15.55 3.08 8.68
C SER A 153 15.70 1.67 8.08
N LEU A 154 14.80 0.75 8.44
CA LEU A 154 14.84 -0.63 7.91
C LEU A 154 14.48 -0.70 6.43
N ILE A 155 13.52 0.11 5.98
CA ILE A 155 13.13 0.19 4.56
C ILE A 155 14.27 0.77 3.73
N GLU A 156 14.89 1.86 4.17
CA GLU A 156 16.03 2.48 3.50
C GLU A 156 17.21 1.52 3.41
N LYS A 157 17.51 0.80 4.50
CA LYS A 157 18.55 -0.23 4.51
C LYS A 157 18.24 -1.35 3.53
N LYS A 158 17.00 -1.84 3.51
CA LYS A 158 16.58 -2.89 2.58
C LYS A 158 16.63 -2.42 1.13
N GLU A 159 16.24 -1.18 0.84
CA GLU A 159 16.40 -0.59 -0.49
C GLU A 159 17.86 -0.58 -0.92
N ALA A 160 18.78 -0.12 -0.07
CA ALA A 160 20.21 -0.12 -0.35
C ALA A 160 20.75 -1.55 -0.61
N GLU A 161 20.32 -2.53 0.17
CA GLU A 161 20.71 -3.95 -0.04
C GLU A 161 20.22 -4.50 -1.38
N ILE A 162 19.02 -4.13 -1.81
CA ILE A 162 18.45 -4.57 -3.10
C ILE A 162 19.16 -3.90 -4.27
N LEU A 163 19.47 -2.60 -4.15
CA LEU A 163 20.18 -1.85 -5.18
C LEU A 163 21.62 -2.31 -5.35
N ASN A 164 22.30 -2.70 -4.28
CA ASN A 164 23.67 -3.21 -4.31
C ASN A 164 23.79 -4.65 -4.86
N LYS A 165 22.68 -5.39 -4.98
CA LYS A 165 22.64 -6.75 -5.55
C LYS A 165 22.33 -6.80 -7.04
N LYS A 166 22.01 -5.65 -7.65
CA LYS A 166 21.76 -5.51 -9.10
C LYS A 166 23.00 -5.04 -9.81
#